data_a45ce36f9cfcc52370a89da4912f30e0
#
_entry.id   a45ce36f9cfcc52370a89da4912f30e0
#
_cell.length_a   1.000
_cell.length_b   1.000
_cell.length_c   1.000
_cell.angle_alpha   90.00
_cell.angle_beta   90.00
_cell.angle_gamma   90.00
#
_symmetry.space_group_name_H-M   'P 1'
#
loop_
_entity.id
_entity.type
_entity.pdbx_description
1 polymer ?
#
loop_
_entity_poly.entity_id
_entity_poly.type
_entity_poly.pdbx_seq_one_letter_code
_entity_poly.pdbx_strand_id
1 'polypeptide(L)' 'MYQVELTTDMDVMSIVVNASDENEAISIALTMFEQGEVDTAGSMLVNVAAFRAC' A
#
# COMPACT_ATOMS: atom_id res chain seq x y z
N MET A 1 -12.65 -5.34 2.75
CA MET A 1 -11.27 -5.32 2.22
C MET A 1 -10.97 -4.01 1.50
N TYR A 2 -9.73 -3.63 1.49
CA TYR A 2 -9.30 -2.40 0.85
C TYR A 2 -8.16 -2.67 -0.12
N GLN A 3 -8.17 -1.96 -1.23
CA GLN A 3 -7.05 -1.97 -2.17
C GLN A 3 -6.22 -0.71 -1.92
N VAL A 4 -4.93 -0.89 -1.68
CA VAL A 4 -4.03 0.23 -1.43
C VAL A 4 -3.08 0.35 -2.60
N GLU A 5 -3.08 1.52 -3.23
CA GLU A 5 -2.20 1.82 -4.34
C GLU A 5 -0.98 2.54 -3.80
N LEU A 6 0.18 1.98 -4.06
CA LEU A 6 1.46 2.52 -3.60
C LEU A 6 2.24 3.01 -4.81
N THR A 7 2.58 4.29 -4.81
CA THR A 7 3.41 4.89 -5.84
C THR A 7 4.79 5.10 -5.28
N THR A 8 5.78 4.47 -5.89
CA THR A 8 7.17 4.61 -5.47
C THR A 8 7.93 5.43 -6.49
N ASP A 9 9.22 5.65 -6.21
CA ASP A 9 10.08 6.39 -7.12
C ASP A 9 10.37 5.62 -8.41
N MET A 10 10.05 4.33 -8.47
CA MET A 10 10.34 3.48 -9.61
C MET A 10 9.09 2.88 -10.27
N ASP A 11 8.03 2.65 -9.51
CA ASP A 11 6.85 1.97 -10.04
C ASP A 11 5.59 2.35 -9.28
N VAL A 12 4.46 1.83 -9.77
CA VAL A 12 3.16 1.96 -9.09
C VAL A 12 2.62 0.55 -8.94
N MET A 13 2.15 0.23 -7.75
CA MET A 13 1.60 -1.09 -7.49
C MET A 13 0.43 -1.00 -6.52
N SER A 14 -0.35 -2.05 -6.45
CA SER A 14 -1.45 -2.11 -5.51
C SER A 14 -1.47 -3.45 -4.78
N ILE A 15 -1.92 -3.41 -3.54
CA ILE A 15 -2.07 -4.59 -2.71
C ILE A 15 -3.46 -4.56 -2.09
N VAL A 16 -3.96 -5.74 -1.71
CA VAL A 16 -5.26 -5.86 -1.04
C VAL A 16 -4.98 -6.22 0.41
N VAL A 17 -5.59 -5.47 1.33
CA VAL A 17 -5.43 -5.69 2.75
C VAL A 17 -6.79 -5.81 3.42
N ASN A 18 -6.85 -6.54 4.52
CA ASN A 18 -8.04 -6.69 5.34
C ASN A 18 -7.97 -5.65 6.45
N ALA A 19 -8.81 -4.63 6.35
CA ALA A 19 -8.79 -3.50 7.27
C ALA A 19 -10.20 -3.03 7.56
N SER A 20 -10.36 -2.32 8.67
CA SER A 20 -11.65 -1.77 9.09
C SER A 20 -12.00 -0.48 8.36
N ASP A 21 -11.00 0.30 8.01
CA ASP A 21 -11.19 1.59 7.34
C ASP A 21 -9.96 1.93 6.52
N GLU A 22 -10.03 3.06 5.82
CA GLU A 22 -8.96 3.49 4.93
C GLU A 22 -7.67 3.78 5.69
N ASN A 23 -7.76 4.40 6.86
CA ASN A 23 -6.57 4.74 7.64
C ASN A 23 -5.85 3.49 8.08
N GLU A 24 -6.58 2.47 8.51
CA GLU A 24 -5.98 1.21 8.91
C GLU A 24 -5.34 0.52 7.70
N ALA A 25 -6.00 0.56 6.55
CA ALA A 25 -5.47 -0.03 5.33
C ALA A 25 -4.14 0.60 4.95
N ILE A 26 -4.06 1.92 4.99
CA ILE A 26 -2.83 2.64 4.69
C ILE A 26 -1.74 2.27 5.68
N SER A 27 -2.07 2.22 6.96
CA SER A 27 -1.10 1.86 7.99
C SER A 27 -0.53 0.46 7.79
N ILE A 28 -1.39 -0.50 7.45
CA ILE A 28 -0.95 -1.86 7.17
C ILE A 28 -0.04 -1.88 5.95
N ALA A 29 -0.42 -1.18 4.88
CA ALA A 29 0.36 -1.15 3.66
C ALA A 29 1.73 -0.52 3.87
N LEU A 30 1.80 0.56 4.64
CA LEU A 30 3.08 1.21 4.94
C LEU A 30 3.99 0.31 5.74
N THR A 31 3.43 -0.42 6.71
CA THR A 31 4.20 -1.38 7.50
C THR A 31 4.76 -2.48 6.61
N MET A 32 3.94 -3.01 5.70
CA MET A 32 4.39 -4.04 4.77
C MET A 32 5.50 -3.52 3.86
N PHE A 33 5.38 -2.28 3.41
CA PHE A 33 6.39 -1.67 2.56
C PHE A 33 7.73 -1.55 3.32
N GLU A 34 7.68 -1.09 4.56
CA GLU A 34 8.89 -0.92 5.38
C GLU A 34 9.56 -2.24 5.69
N GLN A 35 8.79 -3.31 5.81
CA GLN A 35 9.32 -4.64 6.12
C GLN A 35 9.77 -5.39 4.88
N GLY A 36 9.63 -4.80 3.70
CA GLY A 36 10.05 -5.44 2.46
C GLY A 36 9.10 -6.52 1.99
N GLU A 37 7.87 -6.51 2.45
CA GLU A 37 6.88 -7.52 2.05
C GLU A 37 6.15 -7.14 0.78
N VAL A 38 6.39 -5.93 0.28
CA VAL A 38 5.79 -5.44 -0.96
C VAL A 38 6.80 -5.61 -2.09
N ASP A 39 6.37 -6.28 -3.17
CA ASP A 39 7.25 -6.54 -4.30
C ASP A 39 7.32 -5.31 -5.20
N THR A 40 8.30 -4.46 -4.95
CA THR A 40 8.49 -3.23 -5.69
C THR A 40 9.97 -2.99 -5.95
N ALA A 41 10.26 -2.36 -7.09
CA ALA A 41 11.62 -1.95 -7.42
C ALA A 41 12.00 -0.63 -6.75
N GLY A 42 11.01 0.10 -6.24
CA GLY A 42 11.25 1.39 -5.60
C GLY A 42 11.70 1.24 -4.16
N SER A 43 12.47 2.21 -3.70
CA SER A 43 12.91 2.25 -2.31
C SER A 43 12.29 3.41 -1.52
N MET A 44 11.62 4.32 -2.21
CA MET A 44 11.01 5.49 -1.58
C MET A 44 9.54 5.59 -1.99
N LEU A 45 8.67 5.71 -1.02
CA LEU A 45 7.24 5.85 -1.27
C LEU A 45 6.91 7.32 -1.54
N VAL A 46 6.29 7.56 -2.70
CA VAL A 46 5.94 8.91 -3.13
C VAL A 46 4.49 9.24 -2.77
N ASN A 47 3.60 8.27 -2.91
CA ASN A 47 2.19 8.49 -2.64
C ASN A 47 1.53 7.16 -2.27
N VAL A 48 0.45 7.26 -1.50
CA VAL A 48 -0.33 6.10 -1.11
C VAL A 48 -1.80 6.49 -1.09
N ALA A 49 -2.66 5.61 -1.60
CA ALA A 49 -4.09 5.83 -1.60
C ALA A 49 -4.80 4.51 -1.33
N ALA A 50 -5.89 4.57 -0.59
CA ALA A 50 -6.67 3.38 -0.25
C ALA A 50 -8.07 3.51 -0.82
N PHE A 51 -8.58 2.39 -1.37
CA PHE A 51 -9.90 2.33 -1.97
C PHE A 51 -10.63 1.11 -1.42
N ARG A 52 -11.92 1.25 -1.25
CA ARG A 52 -12.74 0.12 -0.84
C ARG A 52 -12.78 -0.91 -1.97
N ALA A 53 -12.42 -2.15 -1.67
CA ALA A 53 -12.26 -3.18 -2.70
C ALA A 53 -13.49 -4.09 -2.84
N CYS A 54 -14.47 -3.97 -1.96
CA CYS A 54 -15.71 -4.75 -2.11
C CYS A 54 -16.87 -4.11 -1.34
#